data_e05dd0ecc43b24763f72693f9bc182d4
#
_entry.id   e05dd0ecc43b24763f72693f9bc182d4
#
_cell.length_a   1.000
_cell.length_b   1.000
_cell.length_c   1.000
_cell.angle_alpha   90.00
_cell.angle_beta   90.00
_cell.angle_gamma   90.00
#
_symmetry.space_group_name_H-M   'P 1'
#
loop_
_entity.id
_entity.type
_entity.pdbx_description
1 polymer ?
#
loop_
_entity_poly.entity_id
_entity_poly.type
_entity_poly.pdbx_seq_one_letter_code
_entity_poly.pdbx_strand_id
1 'polypeptide(L)'
;MDYKKIGLTIGIEIHQELATETKLFCNCPPELNKDGYDFTFTRKLRPAQSELGEIDPAALFEFLKGKTIIYEADHRTSCLVEMDEEPPSPMDEEAVGIALTFSLMTKGTPVDEVQIMRKTVVDGSNTGGFQRTSVVSLGGEVEVGGKTYRLEQVAVEEDAARKMSEDGETITYRLDRLGIPLIEITTAPEMHTPQEAYDVARRIGSILRATGKVRRGIGTIRQDVNVSIMNGGIIEIKGAQDLGMIKTLVEFEAQRQATLIEIQEELITRGVIADDLEKKLVDVSEMFVKTESKILLNALKRGGKVYAVRLKGFNGLTGKELCPNRRLGTEMSDHAKFMGGVRGIFHTDELPGYKITQEEVKKLREEMSAEPSDAVVIVADDESSCKAALIAVVDRAVQALSGVPAETRSANQDGTTRFTRPRPGAARMYPETDVRPTQITTDVIITALKNLPDMPEVKLTKYKKRYELNDKLAIQILDSEHLDLFEELAELGLSTTLLAVTLTEDLTKLRRDGVPTEDLSQNAIRETFMLVKDGTTVKESIPDMLTYLAKNPTH
;
A
#
# COMPACT_ATOMS: atom_id res chain seq x y z
N MET A 1 19.32 13.84 -8.94
CA MET A 1 19.52 14.21 -7.51
C MET A 1 20.75 13.49 -6.98
N ASP A 2 21.53 14.11 -6.11
CA ASP A 2 22.69 13.46 -5.44
C ASP A 2 22.20 12.84 -4.12
N TYR A 3 21.83 11.57 -4.17
CA TYR A 3 21.26 10.84 -3.04
C TYR A 3 22.20 10.75 -1.83
N LYS A 4 23.51 10.66 -2.08
CA LYS A 4 24.52 10.62 -1.02
C LYS A 4 24.59 11.96 -0.27
N LYS A 5 24.52 13.07 -1.01
CA LYS A 5 24.58 14.42 -0.44
C LYS A 5 23.36 14.71 0.45
N ILE A 6 22.18 14.24 0.05
CA ILE A 6 20.94 14.43 0.83
C ILE A 6 20.76 13.39 1.94
N GLY A 7 21.67 12.40 2.06
CA GLY A 7 21.58 11.35 3.07
C GLY A 7 20.35 10.47 2.93
N LEU A 8 19.97 10.10 1.69
CA LEU A 8 18.82 9.24 1.43
C LEU A 8 18.97 7.90 2.14
N THR A 9 17.94 7.51 2.86
CA THR A 9 17.85 6.25 3.60
C THR A 9 16.50 5.60 3.35
N ILE A 10 16.51 4.31 2.99
CA ILE A 10 15.31 3.59 2.58
C ILE A 10 15.25 2.26 3.33
N GLY A 11 14.08 1.94 3.88
CA GLY A 11 13.68 0.62 4.36
C GLY A 11 12.46 0.13 3.58
N ILE A 12 12.29 -1.18 3.50
CA ILE A 12 11.13 -1.79 2.81
C ILE A 12 10.50 -2.83 3.73
N GLU A 13 9.17 -2.85 3.77
CA GLU A 13 8.36 -3.90 4.34
C GLU A 13 7.68 -4.65 3.21
N ILE A 14 7.87 -5.96 3.14
CA ILE A 14 7.30 -6.82 2.09
C ILE A 14 6.29 -7.75 2.73
N HIS A 15 5.05 -7.69 2.25
CA HIS A 15 3.96 -8.56 2.65
C HIS A 15 3.63 -9.52 1.51
N GLN A 16 3.69 -10.82 1.77
CA GLN A 16 3.37 -11.84 0.77
C GLN A 16 2.38 -12.86 1.35
N GLU A 17 1.26 -13.09 0.66
CA GLU A 17 0.33 -14.16 1.02
C GLU A 17 0.99 -15.53 0.90
N LEU A 18 0.79 -16.37 1.92
CA LEU A 18 1.30 -17.73 1.97
C LEU A 18 0.31 -18.72 1.33
N ALA A 19 0.83 -19.79 0.76
CA ALA A 19 0.05 -20.88 0.17
C ALA A 19 -0.17 -22.00 1.20
N THR A 20 -0.97 -21.71 2.22
CA THR A 20 -1.40 -22.65 3.27
C THR A 20 -2.74 -23.29 2.91
N GLU A 21 -3.09 -24.38 3.61
CA GLU A 21 -4.38 -25.05 3.47
C GLU A 21 -5.50 -24.32 4.22
N THR A 22 -5.15 -23.61 5.30
CA THR A 22 -6.10 -22.88 6.14
C THR A 22 -5.68 -21.43 6.36
N LYS A 23 -6.59 -20.62 6.86
CA LYS A 23 -6.29 -19.28 7.36
C LYS A 23 -5.48 -19.36 8.66
N LEU A 24 -4.88 -18.23 9.07
CA LEU A 24 -3.89 -18.18 10.15
C LEU A 24 -4.44 -18.61 11.51
N PHE A 25 -5.69 -18.28 11.83
CA PHE A 25 -6.30 -18.54 13.13
C PHE A 25 -7.66 -19.24 13.07
N CYS A 26 -7.99 -19.88 11.93
CA CYS A 26 -9.19 -20.70 11.78
C CYS A 26 -9.01 -21.73 10.65
N ASN A 27 -9.96 -22.66 10.52
CA ASN A 27 -9.92 -23.72 9.51
C ASN A 27 -10.59 -23.32 8.17
N CYS A 28 -10.93 -22.03 7.97
CA CYS A 28 -11.48 -21.58 6.70
C CYS A 28 -10.44 -21.69 5.59
N PRO A 29 -10.83 -22.04 4.35
CA PRO A 29 -9.91 -22.03 3.22
C PRO A 29 -9.47 -20.59 2.91
N PRO A 30 -8.19 -20.37 2.60
CA PRO A 30 -7.67 -19.05 2.28
C PRO A 30 -7.96 -18.68 0.82
N GLU A 31 -9.23 -18.62 0.46
CA GLU A 31 -9.70 -18.40 -0.91
C GLU A 31 -10.48 -17.10 -1.04
N LEU A 32 -10.39 -16.47 -2.22
CA LEU A 32 -11.19 -15.29 -2.55
C LEU A 32 -12.49 -15.70 -3.23
N ASN A 33 -13.63 -15.29 -2.67
CA ASN A 33 -14.94 -15.58 -3.25
C ASN A 33 -15.25 -14.62 -4.41
N LYS A 34 -15.45 -15.19 -5.61
CA LYS A 34 -15.87 -14.46 -6.82
C LYS A 34 -17.40 -14.37 -6.95
N ASP A 35 -18.15 -15.23 -6.27
CA ASP A 35 -19.60 -15.43 -6.48
C ASP A 35 -20.50 -14.54 -5.62
N GLY A 36 -19.92 -13.62 -4.82
CA GLY A 36 -20.67 -12.70 -3.98
C GLY A 36 -20.50 -12.95 -2.48
N TYR A 37 -21.58 -12.83 -1.72
CA TYR A 37 -21.61 -13.04 -0.26
C TYR A 37 -22.98 -13.58 0.15
N ASP A 38 -23.05 -14.25 1.32
CA ASP A 38 -24.29 -14.84 1.83
C ASP A 38 -25.06 -13.86 2.73
N PHE A 39 -24.33 -13.04 3.51
CA PHE A 39 -24.93 -12.09 4.45
C PHE A 39 -24.01 -10.91 4.73
N THR A 40 -24.56 -9.91 5.40
CA THR A 40 -23.83 -8.71 5.84
C THR A 40 -24.09 -8.42 7.31
N PHE A 41 -23.11 -7.79 7.96
CA PHE A 41 -23.28 -7.18 9.28
C PHE A 41 -22.55 -5.85 9.37
N THR A 42 -22.84 -5.06 10.39
CA THR A 42 -22.37 -3.68 10.52
C THR A 42 -21.65 -3.47 11.84
N ARG A 43 -20.55 -2.69 11.80
CA ARG A 43 -19.80 -2.28 12.99
C ARG A 43 -19.38 -0.82 12.95
N LYS A 44 -19.14 -0.25 14.15
CA LYS A 44 -18.39 0.98 14.38
C LYS A 44 -17.23 0.65 15.28
N LEU A 45 -16.03 0.69 14.76
CA LEU A 45 -14.82 0.34 15.48
C LEU A 45 -14.39 1.48 16.39
N ARG A 46 -13.71 1.14 17.50
CA ARG A 46 -13.13 2.09 18.46
C ARG A 46 -11.67 1.74 18.71
N PRO A 47 -10.79 2.75 18.86
CA PRO A 47 -9.41 2.49 19.23
C PRO A 47 -9.34 1.94 20.66
N ALA A 48 -8.48 0.93 20.88
CA ALA A 48 -8.10 0.50 22.21
C ALA A 48 -7.16 1.53 22.84
N GLN A 49 -7.23 1.65 24.18
CA GLN A 49 -6.23 2.39 24.95
C GLN A 49 -5.12 1.45 25.38
N SER A 50 -3.87 1.93 25.39
CA SER A 50 -2.76 1.22 26.01
C SER A 50 -2.95 1.14 27.53
N GLU A 51 -2.17 0.32 28.23
CA GLU A 51 -2.16 0.23 29.69
C GLU A 51 -1.84 1.58 30.38
N LEU A 52 -1.14 2.47 29.68
CA LEU A 52 -0.83 3.83 30.14
C LEU A 52 -1.93 4.85 29.79
N GLY A 53 -3.05 4.40 29.20
CA GLY A 53 -4.16 5.27 28.81
C GLY A 53 -3.94 6.03 27.51
N GLU A 54 -2.85 5.74 26.77
CA GLU A 54 -2.55 6.38 25.49
C GLU A 54 -3.34 5.71 24.35
N ILE A 55 -3.78 6.52 23.40
CA ILE A 55 -4.43 6.05 22.16
C ILE A 55 -3.46 6.30 21.00
N ASP A 56 -3.29 5.28 20.14
CA ASP A 56 -2.51 5.44 18.92
C ASP A 56 -3.04 6.59 18.04
N PRO A 57 -2.19 7.58 17.64
CA PRO A 57 -2.63 8.73 16.85
C PRO A 57 -3.31 8.36 15.53
N ALA A 58 -2.82 7.31 14.85
CA ALA A 58 -3.40 6.85 13.59
C ALA A 58 -4.79 6.22 13.82
N ALA A 59 -4.95 5.44 14.90
CA ALA A 59 -6.23 4.85 15.26
C ALA A 59 -7.26 5.90 15.69
N LEU A 60 -6.84 6.90 16.46
CA LEU A 60 -7.70 8.03 16.82
C LEU A 60 -8.16 8.81 15.60
N PHE A 61 -7.24 9.04 14.66
CA PHE A 61 -7.54 9.74 13.42
C PHE A 61 -8.58 8.98 12.57
N GLU A 62 -8.47 7.64 12.43
CA GLU A 62 -9.47 6.82 11.74
C GLU A 62 -10.82 6.83 12.45
N PHE A 63 -10.82 6.72 13.78
CA PHE A 63 -12.04 6.76 14.58
C PHE A 63 -12.82 8.07 14.43
N LEU A 64 -12.11 9.20 14.37
CA LEU A 64 -12.73 10.53 14.21
C LEU A 64 -13.43 10.74 12.86
N LYS A 65 -13.16 9.90 11.85
CA LYS A 65 -13.91 9.88 10.59
C LYS A 65 -15.38 9.47 10.77
N GLY A 66 -15.71 8.79 11.87
CA GLY A 66 -17.08 8.38 12.20
C GLY A 66 -17.72 7.39 11.23
N LYS A 67 -16.92 6.67 10.44
CA LYS A 67 -17.39 5.74 9.41
C LYS A 67 -18.17 4.58 9.99
N THR A 68 -19.19 4.15 9.27
CA THR A 68 -19.91 2.90 9.50
C THR A 68 -19.33 1.83 8.59
N ILE A 69 -18.94 0.69 9.14
CA ILE A 69 -18.33 -0.41 8.38
C ILE A 69 -19.38 -1.48 8.13
N ILE A 70 -19.57 -1.86 6.87
CA ILE A 70 -20.38 -2.99 6.44
C ILE A 70 -19.44 -4.12 6.05
N TYR A 71 -19.67 -5.31 6.59
CA TYR A 71 -18.93 -6.51 6.24
C TYR A 71 -19.81 -7.46 5.44
N GLU A 72 -19.30 -7.89 4.29
CA GLU A 72 -19.84 -8.97 3.48
C GLU A 72 -19.13 -10.27 3.84
N ALA A 73 -19.87 -11.31 4.17
CA ALA A 73 -19.34 -12.62 4.55
C ALA A 73 -20.01 -13.75 3.78
N ASP A 74 -19.29 -14.85 3.58
CA ASP A 74 -19.82 -16.09 3.05
C ASP A 74 -19.36 -17.29 3.89
N HIS A 75 -20.20 -18.33 3.96
CA HIS A 75 -19.98 -19.49 4.84
C HIS A 75 -18.83 -20.40 4.39
N ARG A 76 -18.31 -20.27 3.16
CA ARG A 76 -17.19 -21.09 2.68
C ARG A 76 -15.85 -20.57 3.16
N THR A 77 -15.70 -19.24 3.17
CA THR A 77 -14.41 -18.57 3.39
C THR A 77 -14.34 -17.78 4.69
N SER A 78 -15.43 -17.72 5.45
CA SER A 78 -15.49 -16.94 6.69
C SER A 78 -16.25 -17.69 7.78
N CYS A 79 -15.76 -17.61 9.02
CA CYS A 79 -16.42 -18.14 10.22
C CYS A 79 -16.52 -17.06 11.30
N LEU A 80 -16.93 -17.44 12.50
CA LEU A 80 -17.10 -16.50 13.64
C LEU A 80 -15.76 -15.89 14.10
N VAL A 81 -14.62 -16.51 13.80
CA VAL A 81 -13.30 -15.95 14.11
C VAL A 81 -13.05 -14.68 13.29
N GLU A 82 -13.30 -14.69 11.96
CA GLU A 82 -13.17 -13.48 11.12
C GLU A 82 -14.20 -12.41 11.48
N MET A 83 -15.31 -12.81 12.10
CA MET A 83 -16.33 -11.87 12.59
C MET A 83 -16.00 -11.31 13.97
N ASP A 84 -14.91 -11.76 14.61
CA ASP A 84 -14.57 -11.42 16.01
C ASP A 84 -15.70 -11.77 16.99
N GLU A 85 -16.36 -12.91 16.78
CA GLU A 85 -17.46 -13.44 17.60
C GLU A 85 -17.11 -14.78 18.28
N GLU A 86 -15.92 -15.34 17.98
CA GLU A 86 -15.38 -16.56 18.55
C GLU A 86 -13.87 -16.39 18.77
N PRO A 87 -13.30 -16.94 19.86
CA PRO A 87 -11.87 -16.95 20.07
C PRO A 87 -11.13 -17.63 18.92
N PRO A 88 -9.95 -17.11 18.52
CA PRO A 88 -9.16 -17.69 17.44
C PRO A 88 -8.64 -19.08 17.81
N SER A 89 -8.45 -19.92 16.80
CA SER A 89 -7.72 -21.19 16.90
C SER A 89 -6.22 -20.94 17.17
N PRO A 90 -5.44 -21.95 17.56
CA PRO A 90 -3.99 -21.87 17.54
C PRO A 90 -3.49 -21.43 16.16
N MET A 91 -2.34 -20.73 16.14
CA MET A 91 -1.73 -20.26 14.90
C MET A 91 -1.41 -21.43 13.97
N ASP A 92 -1.68 -21.26 12.68
CA ASP A 92 -1.37 -22.25 11.64
C ASP A 92 0.13 -22.57 11.61
N GLU A 93 0.49 -23.83 11.84
CA GLU A 93 1.88 -24.29 11.91
C GLU A 93 2.57 -24.27 10.54
N GLU A 94 1.82 -24.45 9.43
CA GLU A 94 2.37 -24.36 8.09
C GLU A 94 2.84 -22.94 7.80
N ALA A 95 2.07 -21.92 8.15
CA ALA A 95 2.45 -20.51 8.00
C ALA A 95 3.75 -20.20 8.76
N VAL A 96 3.87 -20.66 10.02
CA VAL A 96 5.09 -20.50 10.82
C VAL A 96 6.26 -21.24 10.16
N GLY A 97 6.05 -22.47 9.66
CA GLY A 97 7.06 -23.27 8.97
C GLY A 97 7.59 -22.60 7.69
N ILE A 98 6.72 -21.94 6.92
CA ILE A 98 7.12 -21.20 5.71
C ILE A 98 7.95 -19.98 6.09
N ALA A 99 7.54 -19.20 7.09
CA ALA A 99 8.30 -18.05 7.57
C ALA A 99 9.66 -18.45 8.15
N LEU A 100 9.71 -19.55 8.91
CA LEU A 100 10.95 -20.14 9.40
C LEU A 100 11.88 -20.57 8.25
N THR A 101 11.33 -21.20 7.21
CA THR A 101 12.10 -21.60 6.02
C THR A 101 12.74 -20.39 5.35
N PHE A 102 11.97 -19.32 5.10
CA PHE A 102 12.51 -18.08 4.55
C PHE A 102 13.59 -17.47 5.46
N SER A 103 13.35 -17.43 6.77
CA SER A 103 14.31 -16.94 7.75
C SER A 103 15.64 -17.69 7.68
N LEU A 104 15.60 -19.02 7.66
CA LEU A 104 16.81 -19.86 7.56
C LEU A 104 17.53 -19.69 6.21
N MET A 105 16.81 -19.52 5.11
CA MET A 105 17.39 -19.18 3.79
C MET A 105 18.13 -17.85 3.79
N THR A 106 17.69 -16.91 4.61
CA THR A 106 18.27 -15.56 4.74
C THR A 106 19.16 -15.41 5.98
N LYS A 107 19.53 -16.51 6.64
CA LYS A 107 20.39 -16.55 7.85
C LYS A 107 19.81 -15.77 9.04
N GLY A 108 18.49 -15.64 9.14
CA GLY A 108 17.81 -15.09 10.30
C GLY A 108 17.92 -16.00 11.52
N THR A 109 17.74 -15.43 12.70
CA THR A 109 17.75 -16.17 13.98
C THR A 109 16.30 -16.38 14.42
N PRO A 110 15.77 -17.63 14.37
CA PRO A 110 14.43 -17.93 14.85
C PRO A 110 14.28 -17.58 16.34
N VAL A 111 13.08 -17.15 16.73
CA VAL A 111 12.74 -16.98 18.15
C VAL A 111 12.41 -18.35 18.75
N ASP A 112 12.62 -18.51 20.07
CA ASP A 112 12.27 -19.76 20.77
C ASP A 112 10.75 -19.93 20.88
N GLU A 113 10.03 -18.81 20.95
CA GLU A 113 8.59 -18.74 21.15
C GLU A 113 7.97 -17.60 20.35
N VAL A 114 7.02 -17.93 19.47
CA VAL A 114 6.30 -16.96 18.63
C VAL A 114 5.16 -16.38 19.46
N GLN A 115 5.34 -15.15 19.93
CA GLN A 115 4.32 -14.39 20.66
C GLN A 115 3.37 -13.69 19.69
N ILE A 116 2.07 -13.82 19.93
CA ILE A 116 1.06 -13.15 19.10
C ILE A 116 0.76 -11.78 19.71
N MET A 117 0.80 -10.75 18.86
CA MET A 117 0.48 -9.38 19.24
C MET A 117 -0.73 -8.88 18.44
N ARG A 118 -1.52 -7.99 19.03
CA ARG A 118 -2.59 -7.26 18.37
C ARG A 118 -2.06 -5.88 17.95
N LYS A 119 -2.05 -5.62 16.66
CA LYS A 119 -1.66 -4.34 16.05
C LYS A 119 -2.95 -3.55 15.77
N THR A 120 -3.22 -2.46 16.50
CA THR A 120 -4.46 -1.67 16.38
C THR A 120 -4.67 -1.17 14.94
N VAL A 121 -5.84 -1.47 14.37
CA VAL A 121 -6.27 -1.09 13.00
C VAL A 121 -7.78 -0.83 13.03
N VAL A 122 -8.21 0.42 13.05
CA VAL A 122 -9.63 0.79 13.20
C VAL A 122 -10.24 1.40 11.93
N ASP A 123 -9.57 1.23 10.79
CA ASP A 123 -10.07 1.68 9.48
C ASP A 123 -11.19 0.79 8.90
N GLY A 124 -11.53 -0.29 9.59
CA GLY A 124 -12.53 -1.27 9.19
C GLY A 124 -11.96 -2.49 8.47
N SER A 125 -10.70 -2.51 8.10
CA SER A 125 -10.09 -3.65 7.39
C SER A 125 -9.96 -4.91 8.26
N ASN A 126 -10.12 -4.79 9.57
CA ASN A 126 -10.19 -5.89 10.52
C ASN A 126 -11.40 -5.72 11.44
N THR A 127 -12.19 -6.75 11.59
CA THR A 127 -13.49 -6.72 12.32
C THR A 127 -13.35 -6.42 13.80
N GLY A 128 -12.28 -6.90 14.45
CA GLY A 128 -11.96 -6.66 15.87
C GLY A 128 -11.25 -5.33 16.14
N GLY A 129 -10.93 -4.55 15.10
CA GLY A 129 -10.18 -3.29 15.25
C GLY A 129 -8.68 -3.48 15.47
N PHE A 130 -8.14 -4.66 15.23
CA PHE A 130 -6.73 -5.01 15.29
C PHE A 130 -6.38 -6.11 14.29
N GLN A 131 -5.11 -6.17 13.92
CA GLN A 131 -4.51 -7.25 13.12
C GLN A 131 -3.57 -8.05 14.02
N ARG A 132 -3.65 -9.38 14.00
CA ARG A 132 -2.69 -10.22 14.71
C ARG A 132 -1.41 -10.30 13.90
N THR A 133 -0.29 -10.10 14.59
CA THR A 133 1.06 -10.18 14.04
C THR A 133 1.98 -10.91 15.01
N SER A 134 2.99 -11.62 14.48
CA SER A 134 3.85 -12.48 15.30
C SER A 134 5.24 -12.58 14.69
N VAL A 135 6.26 -12.18 15.43
CA VAL A 135 7.66 -12.30 14.99
C VAL A 135 8.11 -13.76 15.07
N VAL A 136 8.60 -14.30 13.95
CA VAL A 136 9.12 -15.66 13.82
C VAL A 136 10.63 -15.69 13.91
N SER A 137 11.30 -14.65 13.40
CA SER A 137 12.75 -14.53 13.49
C SER A 137 13.21 -13.08 13.49
N LEU A 138 14.42 -12.88 14.02
CA LEU A 138 15.12 -11.61 14.05
C LEU A 138 16.37 -11.67 13.17
N GLY A 139 16.73 -10.53 12.59
CA GLY A 139 17.90 -10.44 11.73
C GLY A 139 17.74 -11.20 10.42
N GLY A 140 18.85 -11.49 9.79
CA GLY A 140 18.96 -12.08 8.48
C GLY A 140 19.63 -11.13 7.49
N GLU A 141 19.92 -11.66 6.30
CA GLU A 141 20.62 -10.88 5.27
C GLU A 141 20.24 -11.35 3.86
N VAL A 142 20.27 -10.42 2.93
CA VAL A 142 20.15 -10.70 1.50
C VAL A 142 21.32 -10.06 0.75
N GLU A 143 21.87 -10.80 -0.21
CA GLU A 143 22.96 -10.34 -1.05
C GLU A 143 22.43 -9.86 -2.41
N VAL A 144 22.81 -8.64 -2.80
CA VAL A 144 22.43 -8.01 -4.06
C VAL A 144 23.62 -7.24 -4.63
N GLY A 145 24.06 -7.62 -5.84
CA GLY A 145 25.15 -6.92 -6.51
C GLY A 145 26.49 -6.91 -5.74
N GLY A 146 26.76 -7.92 -4.92
CA GLY A 146 27.95 -8.03 -4.08
C GLY A 146 27.90 -7.19 -2.80
N LYS A 147 26.75 -6.58 -2.48
CA LYS A 147 26.49 -5.87 -1.23
C LYS A 147 25.46 -6.64 -0.41
N THR A 148 25.68 -6.73 0.89
CA THR A 148 24.79 -7.38 1.85
C THR A 148 23.88 -6.33 2.48
N TYR A 149 22.58 -6.63 2.54
CA TYR A 149 21.55 -5.83 3.20
C TYR A 149 20.92 -6.64 4.32
N ARG A 150 20.82 -6.04 5.50
CA ARG A 150 20.28 -6.71 6.68
C ARG A 150 18.73 -6.71 6.65
N LEU A 151 18.17 -7.78 7.17
CA LEU A 151 16.77 -7.84 7.56
C LEU A 151 16.67 -7.54 9.07
N GLU A 152 15.63 -6.86 9.49
CA GLU A 152 15.35 -6.62 10.90
C GLU A 152 14.58 -7.79 11.52
N GLN A 153 13.50 -8.19 10.84
CA GLN A 153 12.65 -9.28 11.30
C GLN A 153 11.87 -9.94 10.16
N VAL A 154 11.40 -11.15 10.46
CA VAL A 154 10.38 -11.87 9.68
C VAL A 154 9.21 -12.17 10.61
N ALA A 155 8.03 -11.74 10.24
CA ALA A 155 6.80 -11.95 10.99
C ALA A 155 5.75 -12.67 10.14
N VAL A 156 4.74 -13.24 10.82
CA VAL A 156 3.52 -13.76 10.21
C VAL A 156 2.34 -12.94 10.70
N GLU A 157 1.46 -12.53 9.80
CA GLU A 157 0.31 -11.67 10.07
C GLU A 157 -0.96 -12.21 9.42
N GLU A 158 -2.11 -11.74 9.89
CA GLU A 158 -3.39 -11.90 9.19
C GLU A 158 -3.49 -10.90 8.03
N ASP A 159 -3.88 -11.31 6.82
CA ASP A 159 -4.27 -10.33 5.79
C ASP A 159 -5.57 -9.64 6.18
N ALA A 160 -5.73 -8.42 5.72
CA ALA A 160 -6.89 -7.58 5.97
C ALA A 160 -8.06 -7.92 5.01
N ALA A 161 -9.29 -7.60 5.40
CA ALA A 161 -10.46 -7.72 4.56
C ALA A 161 -10.33 -6.88 3.27
N ARG A 162 -10.96 -7.34 2.19
CA ARG A 162 -10.97 -6.61 0.91
C ARG A 162 -11.94 -5.45 0.93
N LYS A 163 -11.46 -4.24 0.68
CA LYS A 163 -12.32 -3.07 0.50
C LYS A 163 -13.07 -3.18 -0.83
N MET A 164 -14.41 -3.20 -0.75
CA MET A 164 -15.30 -3.32 -1.92
C MET A 164 -15.78 -1.95 -2.39
N SER A 165 -16.17 -1.08 -1.46
CA SER A 165 -16.64 0.26 -1.78
C SER A 165 -16.45 1.22 -0.61
N GLU A 166 -16.49 2.53 -0.91
CA GLU A 166 -16.59 3.59 0.08
C GLU A 166 -17.55 4.64 -0.47
N ASP A 167 -18.61 4.93 0.27
CA ASP A 167 -19.62 5.92 -0.08
C ASP A 167 -19.95 6.77 1.15
N GLY A 168 -19.60 8.06 1.08
CA GLY A 168 -19.89 9.01 2.12
C GLY A 168 -19.45 8.54 3.51
N GLU A 169 -20.40 8.17 4.35
CA GLU A 169 -20.18 7.72 5.74
C GLU A 169 -19.97 6.20 5.88
N THR A 170 -20.06 5.45 4.79
CA THR A 170 -20.04 3.98 4.82
C THR A 170 -18.85 3.43 4.05
N ILE A 171 -18.21 2.38 4.60
CA ILE A 171 -17.19 1.59 3.92
C ILE A 171 -17.64 0.13 3.94
N THR A 172 -17.55 -0.56 2.80
CA THR A 172 -17.87 -1.98 2.69
C THR A 172 -16.60 -2.80 2.51
N TYR A 173 -16.43 -3.83 3.33
CA TYR A 173 -15.36 -4.81 3.25
C TYR A 173 -15.90 -6.21 3.06
N ARG A 174 -15.15 -7.08 2.35
CA ARG A 174 -15.44 -8.51 2.22
C ARG A 174 -14.43 -9.34 3.00
N LEU A 175 -14.94 -10.31 3.79
CA LEU A 175 -14.13 -11.06 4.77
C LEU A 175 -13.36 -12.25 4.19
N ASP A 176 -13.55 -12.60 2.93
CA ASP A 176 -12.89 -13.75 2.32
C ASP A 176 -11.37 -13.73 2.41
N ARG A 177 -10.74 -12.54 2.31
CA ARG A 177 -9.30 -12.35 2.44
C ARG A 177 -8.83 -12.23 3.89
N LEU A 178 -9.69 -11.75 4.79
CA LEU A 178 -9.33 -11.58 6.21
C LEU A 178 -8.85 -12.90 6.80
N GLY A 179 -7.69 -12.87 7.44
CA GLY A 179 -7.09 -14.03 8.08
C GLY A 179 -6.25 -14.92 7.15
N ILE A 180 -6.14 -14.65 5.85
CA ILE A 180 -5.15 -15.32 4.98
C ILE A 180 -3.75 -15.04 5.56
N PRO A 181 -2.89 -16.06 5.75
CA PRO A 181 -1.57 -15.83 6.30
C PRO A 181 -0.69 -15.00 5.37
N LEU A 182 -0.07 -13.96 5.94
CA LEU A 182 0.95 -13.12 5.31
C LEU A 182 2.29 -13.35 5.99
N ILE A 183 3.36 -13.44 5.20
CA ILE A 183 4.71 -13.19 5.73
C ILE A 183 5.04 -11.71 5.55
N GLU A 184 5.47 -11.05 6.63
CA GLU A 184 6.01 -9.69 6.62
C GLU A 184 7.52 -9.75 6.81
N ILE A 185 8.26 -9.12 5.91
CA ILE A 185 9.73 -9.04 5.96
C ILE A 185 10.11 -7.57 6.01
N THR A 186 10.77 -7.17 7.10
CA THR A 186 11.25 -5.82 7.30
C THR A 186 12.75 -5.76 7.07
N THR A 187 13.21 -4.87 6.19
CA THR A 187 14.64 -4.61 5.97
C THR A 187 15.16 -3.52 6.89
N ALA A 188 16.42 -3.60 7.26
CA ALA A 188 17.10 -2.46 7.84
C ALA A 188 17.16 -1.28 6.84
N PRO A 189 17.18 -0.01 7.31
CA PRO A 189 17.19 1.17 6.44
C PRO A 189 18.58 1.43 5.86
N GLU A 190 19.11 0.50 5.07
CA GLU A 190 20.49 0.50 4.54
C GLU A 190 20.57 0.74 3.02
N MET A 191 19.45 0.96 2.38
CA MET A 191 19.41 1.31 0.96
C MET A 191 19.49 2.83 0.79
N HIS A 192 20.30 3.29 -0.16
CA HIS A 192 20.60 4.71 -0.35
C HIS A 192 20.33 5.22 -1.77
N THR A 193 19.78 4.38 -2.63
CA THR A 193 19.36 4.74 -3.98
C THR A 193 18.03 4.06 -4.35
N PRO A 194 17.23 4.68 -5.23
CA PRO A 194 16.01 4.05 -5.74
C PRO A 194 16.25 2.68 -6.40
N GLN A 195 17.42 2.51 -7.03
CA GLN A 195 17.79 1.25 -7.66
C GLN A 195 18.06 0.14 -6.63
N GLU A 196 18.78 0.45 -5.54
CA GLU A 196 18.99 -0.52 -4.45
C GLU A 196 17.67 -0.98 -3.85
N ALA A 197 16.71 -0.06 -3.62
CA ALA A 197 15.39 -0.40 -3.11
C ALA A 197 14.65 -1.40 -4.03
N TYR A 198 14.66 -1.15 -5.33
CA TYR A 198 14.09 -2.06 -6.32
C TYR A 198 14.79 -3.43 -6.32
N ASP A 199 16.12 -3.45 -6.33
CA ASP A 199 16.90 -4.69 -6.45
C ASP A 199 16.76 -5.56 -5.20
N VAL A 200 16.74 -4.95 -4.00
CA VAL A 200 16.52 -5.65 -2.72
C VAL A 200 15.10 -6.22 -2.65
N ALA A 201 14.08 -5.42 -3.00
CA ALA A 201 12.70 -5.91 -3.02
C ALA A 201 12.53 -7.09 -3.99
N ARG A 202 13.10 -6.99 -5.19
CA ARG A 202 13.12 -8.07 -6.18
C ARG A 202 13.82 -9.32 -5.65
N ARG A 203 14.95 -9.15 -4.95
CA ARG A 203 15.72 -10.25 -4.37
C ARG A 203 14.91 -10.99 -3.31
N ILE A 204 14.31 -10.29 -2.37
CA ILE A 204 13.46 -10.87 -1.33
C ILE A 204 12.29 -11.63 -1.98
N GLY A 205 11.59 -11.01 -2.95
CA GLY A 205 10.51 -11.67 -3.69
C GLY A 205 10.96 -12.95 -4.40
N SER A 206 12.19 -13.00 -4.95
CA SER A 206 12.71 -14.20 -5.58
C SER A 206 13.01 -15.32 -4.58
N ILE A 207 13.51 -14.99 -3.37
CA ILE A 207 13.74 -15.96 -2.29
C ILE A 207 12.40 -16.50 -1.78
N LEU A 208 11.39 -15.63 -1.59
CA LEU A 208 10.04 -16.05 -1.23
C LEU A 208 9.46 -17.05 -2.23
N ARG A 209 9.53 -16.75 -3.51
CA ARG A 209 9.09 -17.69 -4.56
C ARG A 209 9.89 -19.00 -4.57
N ALA A 210 11.17 -18.95 -4.22
CA ALA A 210 12.01 -20.15 -4.13
C ALA A 210 11.58 -21.11 -3.02
N THR A 211 10.86 -20.64 -1.99
CA THR A 211 10.26 -21.53 -0.97
C THR A 211 9.23 -22.49 -1.57
N GLY A 212 8.59 -22.11 -2.70
CA GLY A 212 7.51 -22.88 -3.32
C GLY A 212 6.18 -22.83 -2.55
N LYS A 213 6.09 -22.02 -1.49
CA LYS A 213 4.97 -21.99 -0.53
C LYS A 213 4.34 -20.59 -0.41
N VAL A 214 4.48 -19.74 -1.42
CA VAL A 214 3.82 -18.45 -1.48
C VAL A 214 2.78 -18.42 -2.59
N ARG A 215 1.71 -17.68 -2.37
CA ARG A 215 0.67 -17.46 -3.39
C ARG A 215 1.23 -16.63 -4.53
N ARG A 216 0.75 -16.90 -5.72
CA ARG A 216 1.16 -16.22 -6.95
C ARG A 216 -0.03 -15.48 -7.53
N GLY A 217 0.24 -14.49 -8.34
CA GLY A 217 -0.79 -13.65 -8.98
C GLY A 217 -0.78 -12.21 -8.51
N ILE A 218 -1.62 -11.39 -9.16
CA ILE A 218 -1.68 -9.95 -8.90
C ILE A 218 -2.29 -9.69 -7.51
N GLY A 219 -1.60 -8.87 -6.72
CA GLY A 219 -2.07 -8.45 -5.39
C GLY A 219 -1.67 -9.37 -4.24
N THR A 220 -1.03 -10.52 -4.50
CA THR A 220 -0.57 -11.45 -3.46
C THR A 220 0.72 -11.01 -2.76
N ILE A 221 1.46 -10.07 -3.37
CA ILE A 221 2.64 -9.43 -2.78
C ILE A 221 2.48 -7.91 -2.82
N ARG A 222 2.83 -7.24 -1.74
CA ARG A 222 2.75 -5.78 -1.58
C ARG A 222 4.01 -5.30 -0.88
N GLN A 223 4.43 -4.07 -1.22
CA GLN A 223 5.56 -3.43 -0.55
C GLN A 223 5.11 -2.11 0.05
N ASP A 224 5.56 -1.84 1.28
CA ASP A 224 5.52 -0.55 1.91
C ASP A 224 6.96 -0.02 1.95
N VAL A 225 7.15 1.24 1.56
CA VAL A 225 8.49 1.83 1.42
C VAL A 225 8.66 2.96 2.44
N ASN A 226 9.65 2.82 3.31
CA ASN A 226 10.03 3.85 4.28
C ASN A 226 11.16 4.70 3.68
N VAL A 227 10.94 6.00 3.53
CA VAL A 227 11.90 6.93 2.92
C VAL A 227 12.20 8.06 3.87
N SER A 228 13.47 8.36 4.07
CA SER A 228 13.92 9.56 4.78
C SER A 228 15.15 10.16 4.13
N ILE A 229 15.37 11.46 4.35
CA ILE A 229 16.60 12.16 4.00
C ILE A 229 17.16 12.88 5.24
N MET A 230 18.40 13.36 5.16
CA MET A 230 19.00 14.14 6.24
C MET A 230 18.16 15.40 6.51
N ASN A 231 17.84 15.66 7.78
CA ASN A 231 16.94 16.73 8.24
C ASN A 231 15.48 16.59 7.76
N GLY A 232 15.13 15.46 7.13
CA GLY A 232 13.75 15.12 6.74
C GLY A 232 13.01 14.34 7.81
N GLY A 233 11.90 13.71 7.40
CA GLY A 233 11.09 12.83 8.23
C GLY A 233 11.08 11.39 7.69
N ILE A 234 10.75 10.42 8.53
CA ILE A 234 10.50 9.06 8.06
C ILE A 234 9.08 9.00 7.53
N ILE A 235 8.95 8.77 6.23
CA ILE A 235 7.67 8.65 5.53
C ILE A 235 7.44 7.20 5.14
N GLU A 236 6.36 6.62 5.62
CA GLU A 236 5.87 5.30 5.21
C GLU A 236 4.95 5.47 4.00
N ILE A 237 5.32 4.89 2.86
CA ILE A 237 4.52 4.90 1.63
C ILE A 237 3.91 3.52 1.45
N LYS A 238 2.57 3.44 1.58
CA LYS A 238 1.82 2.19 1.43
C LYS A 238 1.35 1.96 0.00
N GLY A 239 1.30 0.67 -0.37
CA GLY A 239 0.65 0.24 -1.60
C GLY A 239 1.50 0.34 -2.85
N ALA A 240 2.81 0.17 -2.75
CA ALA A 240 3.67 -0.06 -3.90
C ALA A 240 3.46 -1.49 -4.43
N GLN A 241 2.45 -1.69 -5.27
CA GLN A 241 2.11 -3.01 -5.84
C GLN A 241 3.03 -3.43 -6.98
N ASP A 242 3.53 -2.47 -7.75
CA ASP A 242 4.47 -2.71 -8.85
C ASP A 242 5.90 -2.42 -8.39
N LEU A 243 6.77 -3.41 -8.48
CA LEU A 243 8.20 -3.24 -8.16
C LEU A 243 8.85 -2.09 -8.95
N GLY A 244 8.47 -1.89 -10.21
CA GLY A 244 8.97 -0.79 -11.04
C GLY A 244 8.65 0.58 -10.48
N MET A 245 7.51 0.72 -9.78
CA MET A 245 7.06 1.96 -9.16
C MET A 245 7.93 2.37 -7.96
N ILE A 246 8.59 1.42 -7.27
CA ILE A 246 9.43 1.71 -6.09
C ILE A 246 10.46 2.80 -6.40
N LYS A 247 11.10 2.74 -7.55
CA LYS A 247 12.13 3.72 -7.95
C LYS A 247 11.56 5.14 -8.01
N THR A 248 10.43 5.30 -8.68
CA THR A 248 9.75 6.60 -8.84
C THR A 248 9.22 7.11 -7.51
N LEU A 249 8.63 6.24 -6.69
CA LEU A 249 8.16 6.60 -5.35
C LEU A 249 9.29 7.13 -4.47
N VAL A 250 10.44 6.44 -4.43
CA VAL A 250 11.61 6.86 -3.66
C VAL A 250 12.18 8.17 -4.18
N GLU A 251 12.31 8.31 -5.51
CA GLU A 251 12.83 9.52 -6.14
C GLU A 251 11.95 10.73 -5.85
N PHE A 252 10.64 10.61 -6.04
CA PHE A 252 9.68 11.69 -5.83
C PHE A 252 9.54 12.06 -4.36
N GLU A 253 9.57 11.06 -3.46
CA GLU A 253 9.54 11.34 -2.02
C GLU A 253 10.82 12.02 -1.53
N ALA A 254 12.00 11.60 -2.00
CA ALA A 254 13.26 12.26 -1.70
C ALA A 254 13.27 13.73 -2.17
N GLN A 255 12.75 13.99 -3.38
CA GLN A 255 12.60 15.34 -3.92
C GLN A 255 11.59 16.17 -3.10
N ARG A 256 10.44 15.57 -2.76
CA ARG A 256 9.42 16.19 -1.93
C ARG A 256 9.99 16.65 -0.59
N GLN A 257 10.71 15.77 0.12
CA GLN A 257 11.31 16.11 1.41
C GLN A 257 12.37 17.21 1.29
N ALA A 258 13.22 17.14 0.28
CA ALA A 258 14.24 18.19 0.03
C ALA A 258 13.58 19.56 -0.19
N THR A 259 12.51 19.61 -1.00
CA THR A 259 11.78 20.87 -1.24
C THR A 259 11.02 21.36 0.00
N LEU A 260 10.48 20.47 0.84
CA LEU A 260 9.85 20.87 2.11
C LEU A 260 10.86 21.47 3.09
N ILE A 261 12.09 20.99 3.12
CA ILE A 261 13.18 21.58 3.91
C ILE A 261 13.53 22.99 3.38
N GLU A 262 13.62 23.15 2.05
CA GLU A 262 13.83 24.48 1.46
C GLU A 262 12.68 25.46 1.80
N ILE A 263 11.43 24.99 1.84
CA ILE A 263 10.27 25.80 2.26
C ILE A 263 10.39 26.19 3.72
N GLN A 264 10.79 25.27 4.59
CA GLN A 264 11.05 25.55 6.01
C GLN A 264 12.12 26.64 6.18
N GLU A 265 13.25 26.53 5.49
CA GLU A 265 14.34 27.50 5.53
C GLU A 265 13.89 28.88 5.06
N GLU A 266 13.10 28.93 4.01
CA GLU A 266 12.52 30.18 3.50
C GLU A 266 11.53 30.81 4.50
N LEU A 267 10.64 30.02 5.13
CA LEU A 267 9.72 30.50 6.16
C LEU A 267 10.47 31.06 7.38
N ILE A 268 11.54 30.38 7.82
CA ILE A 268 12.41 30.86 8.89
C ILE A 268 13.05 32.20 8.47
N THR A 269 13.56 32.31 7.26
CA THR A 269 14.15 33.54 6.71
C THR A 269 13.16 34.69 6.67
N ARG A 270 11.87 34.41 6.37
CA ARG A 270 10.78 35.38 6.41
C ARG A 270 10.31 35.70 7.84
N GLY A 271 10.87 35.05 8.86
CA GLY A 271 10.52 35.26 10.26
C GLY A 271 9.12 34.78 10.65
N VAL A 272 8.57 33.77 9.94
CA VAL A 272 7.24 33.22 10.22
C VAL A 272 7.33 32.25 11.40
N ILE A 273 6.43 32.42 12.38
CA ILE A 273 6.29 31.53 13.53
C ILE A 273 4.87 30.93 13.58
N ALA A 274 4.68 29.88 14.37
CA ALA A 274 3.38 29.18 14.43
C ALA A 274 2.23 30.11 14.84
N ASP A 275 2.47 31.03 15.76
CA ASP A 275 1.47 32.00 16.23
C ASP A 275 1.02 33.00 15.15
N ASP A 276 1.81 33.16 14.08
CA ASP A 276 1.46 33.98 12.92
C ASP A 276 0.40 33.32 12.01
N LEU A 277 0.23 32.00 12.13
CA LEU A 277 -0.70 31.20 11.32
C LEU A 277 -2.02 31.03 12.08
N GLU A 278 -2.75 32.13 12.19
CA GLU A 278 -4.02 32.18 12.90
C GLU A 278 -5.14 31.42 12.15
N LYS A 279 -5.96 30.67 12.88
CA LYS A 279 -7.19 30.04 12.36
C LYS A 279 -8.34 31.08 12.26
N LYS A 280 -8.03 32.28 11.75
CA LYS A 280 -8.99 33.35 11.53
C LYS A 280 -9.65 33.18 10.17
N LEU A 281 -10.81 32.52 10.16
CA LEU A 281 -11.59 32.24 8.95
C LEU A 281 -12.57 33.38 8.68
N VAL A 282 -12.58 33.89 7.46
CA VAL A 282 -13.42 35.03 7.05
C VAL A 282 -14.41 34.57 5.97
N ASP A 283 -15.71 34.85 6.15
CA ASP A 283 -16.73 34.68 5.12
C ASP A 283 -16.57 35.75 4.04
N VAL A 284 -16.16 35.33 2.84
CA VAL A 284 -15.96 36.22 1.68
C VAL A 284 -17.00 35.98 0.58
N SER A 285 -18.11 35.31 0.91
CA SER A 285 -19.15 34.90 -0.05
C SER A 285 -19.69 36.08 -0.88
N GLU A 286 -19.92 37.22 -0.26
CA GLU A 286 -20.46 38.43 -0.92
C GLU A 286 -19.56 38.96 -2.06
N MET A 287 -18.25 38.74 -1.96
CA MET A 287 -17.28 39.15 -2.98
C MET A 287 -17.44 38.36 -4.29
N PHE A 288 -17.93 37.11 -4.20
CA PHE A 288 -18.01 36.18 -5.30
C PHE A 288 -19.43 35.97 -5.86
N VAL A 289 -20.42 36.78 -5.44
CA VAL A 289 -21.81 36.68 -5.94
C VAL A 289 -21.89 36.91 -7.45
N LYS A 290 -20.99 37.72 -8.02
CA LYS A 290 -20.93 38.02 -9.46
C LYS A 290 -19.74 37.39 -10.17
N THR A 291 -19.05 36.41 -9.54
CA THR A 291 -17.90 35.74 -10.14
C THR A 291 -18.28 34.93 -11.37
N GLU A 292 -17.37 34.84 -12.31
CA GLU A 292 -17.49 33.89 -13.46
C GLU A 292 -17.05 32.46 -13.13
N SER A 293 -16.47 32.22 -11.95
CA SER A 293 -16.04 30.89 -11.52
C SER A 293 -17.24 29.98 -11.28
N LYS A 294 -17.43 29.01 -12.15
CA LYS A 294 -18.53 28.03 -12.03
C LYS A 294 -18.48 27.24 -10.71
N ILE A 295 -17.28 27.01 -10.18
CA ILE A 295 -17.10 26.24 -8.94
C ILE A 295 -17.67 27.06 -7.76
N LEU A 296 -17.26 28.32 -7.62
CA LEU A 296 -17.75 29.20 -6.56
C LEU A 296 -19.25 29.47 -6.71
N LEU A 297 -19.72 29.81 -7.93
CA LEU A 297 -21.15 30.03 -8.20
C LEU A 297 -22.02 28.81 -7.86
N ASN A 298 -21.57 27.60 -8.18
CA ASN A 298 -22.33 26.40 -7.88
C ASN A 298 -22.42 26.12 -6.38
N ALA A 299 -21.38 26.43 -5.62
CA ALA A 299 -21.42 26.32 -4.16
C ALA A 299 -22.41 27.34 -3.58
N LEU A 300 -22.32 28.61 -3.98
CA LEU A 300 -23.22 29.67 -3.52
C LEU A 300 -24.70 29.42 -3.89
N LYS A 301 -24.98 28.94 -5.12
CA LYS A 301 -26.34 28.59 -5.57
C LYS A 301 -26.97 27.45 -4.77
N ARG A 302 -26.19 26.57 -4.17
CA ARG A 302 -26.66 25.48 -3.29
C ARG A 302 -26.85 25.94 -1.83
N GLY A 303 -26.66 27.23 -1.54
CA GLY A 303 -26.70 27.76 -0.18
C GLY A 303 -25.40 27.62 0.59
N GLY A 304 -24.33 27.18 -0.08
CA GLY A 304 -22.99 27.13 0.49
C GLY A 304 -22.35 28.50 0.64
N LYS A 305 -21.14 28.53 1.14
CA LYS A 305 -20.34 29.72 1.46
C LYS A 305 -18.99 29.66 0.77
N VAL A 306 -18.33 30.83 0.72
CA VAL A 306 -16.90 30.94 0.38
C VAL A 306 -16.17 31.48 1.60
N TYR A 307 -15.29 30.68 2.19
CA TYR A 307 -14.46 31.11 3.31
C TYR A 307 -13.01 31.27 2.87
N ALA A 308 -12.30 32.17 3.51
CA ALA A 308 -10.90 32.48 3.27
C ALA A 308 -10.07 32.39 4.55
N VAL A 309 -8.79 32.07 4.40
CA VAL A 309 -7.76 32.18 5.45
C VAL A 309 -6.48 32.78 4.87
N ARG A 310 -5.81 33.64 5.65
CA ARG A 310 -4.50 34.17 5.33
C ARG A 310 -3.40 33.29 5.90
N LEU A 311 -2.42 32.99 5.07
CA LEU A 311 -1.19 32.29 5.45
C LEU A 311 -0.02 33.28 5.36
N LYS A 312 0.40 33.82 6.51
CA LYS A 312 1.48 34.79 6.59
C LYS A 312 2.79 34.21 6.06
N GLY A 313 3.44 34.92 5.16
CA GLY A 313 4.72 34.54 4.59
C GLY A 313 4.71 33.43 3.54
N PHE A 314 3.53 32.92 3.12
CA PHE A 314 3.43 31.78 2.20
C PHE A 314 3.31 32.16 0.71
N ASN A 315 3.37 33.45 0.34
CA ASN A 315 3.31 33.85 -1.07
C ASN A 315 4.47 33.21 -1.86
N GLY A 316 4.15 32.54 -2.98
CA GLY A 316 5.07 31.78 -3.82
C GLY A 316 5.42 30.37 -3.27
N LEU A 317 5.09 30.06 -2.02
CA LEU A 317 5.37 28.74 -1.41
C LEU A 317 4.22 27.75 -1.58
N THR A 318 2.96 28.23 -1.55
CA THR A 318 1.80 27.35 -1.81
C THR A 318 1.83 26.78 -3.22
N GLY A 319 2.31 27.56 -4.19
CA GLY A 319 2.51 27.14 -5.57
C GLY A 319 3.80 26.34 -5.84
N LYS A 320 4.73 26.26 -4.86
CA LYS A 320 6.03 25.59 -5.06
C LYS A 320 5.86 24.09 -5.30
N GLU A 321 6.44 23.60 -6.38
CA GLU A 321 6.42 22.19 -6.76
C GLU A 321 7.35 21.38 -5.83
N LEU A 322 6.78 20.42 -5.12
CA LEU A 322 7.49 19.52 -4.21
C LEU A 322 8.16 18.35 -4.94
N CYS A 323 7.44 17.79 -5.90
CA CYS A 323 7.87 16.77 -6.84
C CYS A 323 6.98 16.87 -8.09
N PRO A 324 7.23 16.17 -9.18
CA PRO A 324 6.42 16.25 -10.40
C PRO A 324 4.91 16.15 -10.12
N ASN A 325 4.15 17.11 -10.62
CA ASN A 325 2.68 17.21 -10.47
C ASN A 325 2.17 17.41 -9.03
N ARG A 326 3.03 17.67 -8.05
CA ARG A 326 2.64 17.89 -6.65
C ARG A 326 3.23 19.18 -6.12
N ARG A 327 2.38 20.06 -5.60
CA ARG A 327 2.74 21.33 -4.97
C ARG A 327 2.41 21.32 -3.49
N LEU A 328 2.92 22.27 -2.71
CA LEU A 328 2.51 22.43 -1.32
C LEU A 328 0.99 22.67 -1.21
N GLY A 329 0.43 23.49 -2.11
CA GLY A 329 -1.02 23.71 -2.20
C GLY A 329 -1.80 22.43 -2.50
N THR A 330 -1.23 21.48 -3.25
CA THR A 330 -1.85 20.15 -3.48
C THR A 330 -1.91 19.35 -2.17
N GLU A 331 -0.87 19.37 -1.34
CA GLU A 331 -0.90 18.71 -0.03
C GLU A 331 -1.90 19.38 0.92
N MET A 332 -1.93 20.71 0.95
CA MET A 332 -2.95 21.45 1.70
C MET A 332 -4.36 21.06 1.24
N SER A 333 -4.56 20.89 -0.07
CA SER A 333 -5.83 20.44 -0.64
C SER A 333 -6.19 19.00 -0.21
N ASP A 334 -5.21 18.10 -0.13
CA ASP A 334 -5.45 16.73 0.35
C ASP A 334 -5.91 16.73 1.82
N HIS A 335 -5.27 17.53 2.69
CA HIS A 335 -5.70 17.70 4.07
C HIS A 335 -7.11 18.34 4.17
N ALA A 336 -7.38 19.36 3.36
CA ALA A 336 -8.69 20.00 3.30
C ALA A 336 -9.80 19.05 2.85
N LYS A 337 -9.55 18.25 1.82
CA LYS A 337 -10.48 17.20 1.34
C LYS A 337 -10.75 16.19 2.42
N PHE A 338 -9.70 15.78 3.11
CA PHE A 338 -9.80 14.76 4.14
C PHE A 338 -10.63 15.23 5.35
N MET A 339 -10.31 16.41 5.89
CA MET A 339 -10.95 16.93 7.11
C MET A 339 -12.29 17.61 6.88
N GLY A 340 -12.45 18.28 5.74
CA GLY A 340 -13.66 19.06 5.41
C GLY A 340 -14.59 18.39 4.42
N GLY A 341 -14.19 17.28 3.78
CA GLY A 341 -14.99 16.65 2.73
C GLY A 341 -15.13 17.49 1.44
N VAL A 342 -14.38 18.57 1.33
CA VAL A 342 -14.44 19.50 0.19
C VAL A 342 -13.79 18.94 -1.06
N ARG A 343 -14.11 19.48 -2.23
CA ARG A 343 -13.53 19.03 -3.51
C ARG A 343 -12.10 19.52 -3.75
N GLY A 344 -11.69 20.60 -3.09
CA GLY A 344 -10.38 21.22 -3.23
C GLY A 344 -10.33 22.62 -2.65
N ILE A 345 -9.19 23.26 -2.82
CA ILE A 345 -8.93 24.63 -2.40
C ILE A 345 -8.49 25.47 -3.60
N PHE A 346 -8.54 26.79 -3.49
CA PHE A 346 -7.81 27.72 -4.35
C PHE A 346 -6.85 28.55 -3.51
N HIS A 347 -5.72 28.94 -4.06
CA HIS A 347 -4.75 29.80 -3.37
C HIS A 347 -4.19 30.87 -4.32
N THR A 348 -3.75 31.99 -3.75
CA THR A 348 -3.32 33.16 -4.52
C THR A 348 -2.12 32.92 -5.43
N ASP A 349 -1.30 31.89 -5.20
CA ASP A 349 -0.17 31.57 -6.08
C ASP A 349 -0.61 30.92 -7.41
N GLU A 350 -1.82 30.40 -7.51
CA GLU A 350 -2.40 29.87 -8.76
C GLU A 350 -3.46 30.80 -9.37
N LEU A 351 -3.83 31.86 -8.63
CA LEU A 351 -4.79 32.87 -9.09
C LEU A 351 -4.04 34.10 -9.67
N PRO A 352 -4.60 34.76 -10.72
CA PRO A 352 -5.90 34.52 -11.35
C PRO A 352 -5.95 33.20 -12.14
N GLY A 353 -7.06 32.49 -12.01
CA GLY A 353 -7.30 31.20 -12.63
C GLY A 353 -8.73 30.73 -12.37
N TYR A 354 -9.18 29.66 -13.00
CA TYR A 354 -10.50 29.08 -12.79
C TYR A 354 -11.66 30.07 -12.97
N LYS A 355 -11.46 31.10 -13.80
CA LYS A 355 -12.34 32.25 -14.00
C LYS A 355 -12.52 33.15 -12.77
N ILE A 356 -11.61 33.10 -11.83
CA ILE A 356 -11.43 34.09 -10.77
C ILE A 356 -10.49 35.17 -11.35
N THR A 357 -10.95 36.40 -11.39
CA THR A 357 -10.27 37.52 -12.05
C THR A 357 -9.18 38.15 -11.17
N GLN A 358 -8.26 38.88 -11.78
CA GLN A 358 -7.24 39.63 -11.04
C GLN A 358 -7.84 40.67 -10.09
N GLU A 359 -8.98 41.25 -10.44
CA GLU A 359 -9.66 42.20 -9.59
C GLU A 359 -10.27 41.53 -8.34
N GLU A 360 -10.85 40.35 -8.51
CA GLU A 360 -11.35 39.55 -7.39
C GLU A 360 -10.22 39.13 -6.46
N VAL A 361 -9.08 38.71 -7.00
CA VAL A 361 -7.87 38.36 -6.21
C VAL A 361 -7.38 39.59 -5.43
N LYS A 362 -7.33 40.75 -6.06
CA LYS A 362 -6.92 42.00 -5.38
C LYS A 362 -7.84 42.31 -4.21
N LYS A 363 -9.16 42.32 -4.43
CA LYS A 363 -10.16 42.55 -3.38
C LYS A 363 -10.05 41.52 -2.26
N LEU A 364 -9.84 40.25 -2.61
CA LEU A 364 -9.65 39.16 -1.63
C LEU A 364 -8.44 39.42 -0.74
N ARG A 365 -7.30 39.85 -1.31
CA ARG A 365 -6.10 40.16 -0.52
C ARG A 365 -6.33 41.40 0.38
N GLU A 366 -7.04 42.40 -0.10
CA GLU A 366 -7.42 43.60 0.69
C GLU A 366 -8.33 43.24 1.86
N GLU A 367 -9.37 42.42 1.63
CA GLU A 367 -10.30 41.96 2.67
C GLU A 367 -9.59 41.14 3.75
N MET A 368 -8.65 40.29 3.33
CA MET A 368 -7.85 39.47 4.25
C MET A 368 -6.68 40.22 4.89
N SER A 369 -6.51 41.52 4.59
CA SER A 369 -5.35 42.31 5.03
C SER A 369 -4.03 41.62 4.77
N ALA A 370 -3.90 41.01 3.59
CA ALA A 370 -2.74 40.17 3.22
C ALA A 370 -1.59 41.05 2.70
N GLU A 371 -0.44 40.96 3.35
CA GLU A 371 0.81 41.58 2.92
C GLU A 371 1.35 40.94 1.63
N PRO A 372 2.25 41.59 0.88
CA PRO A 372 2.82 40.99 -0.34
C PRO A 372 3.45 39.60 -0.17
N SER A 373 3.99 39.32 1.01
CA SER A 373 4.59 38.04 1.36
C SER A 373 3.59 36.93 1.71
N ASP A 374 2.30 37.28 1.88
CA ASP A 374 1.30 36.34 2.37
C ASP A 374 0.58 35.63 1.22
N ALA A 375 0.12 34.44 1.45
CA ALA A 375 -0.85 33.76 0.60
C ALA A 375 -2.26 33.82 1.22
N VAL A 376 -3.28 33.74 0.36
CA VAL A 376 -4.67 33.58 0.79
C VAL A 376 -5.21 32.31 0.17
N VAL A 377 -5.86 31.49 0.99
CA VAL A 377 -6.51 30.25 0.57
C VAL A 377 -8.02 30.40 0.74
N ILE A 378 -8.80 29.97 -0.27
CA ILE A 378 -10.26 29.97 -0.24
C ILE A 378 -10.82 28.59 -0.50
N VAL A 379 -11.96 28.31 0.13
CA VAL A 379 -12.75 27.08 -0.04
C VAL A 379 -14.21 27.45 -0.23
N ALA A 380 -14.92 26.74 -1.10
CA ALA A 380 -16.32 26.96 -1.39
C ALA A 380 -17.12 25.66 -1.24
N ASP A 381 -17.89 25.56 -0.17
CA ASP A 381 -18.80 24.43 0.13
C ASP A 381 -19.81 24.88 1.21
N ASP A 382 -20.44 23.92 1.92
CA ASP A 382 -21.19 24.28 3.12
C ASP A 382 -20.28 24.86 4.20
N GLU A 383 -20.85 25.66 5.10
CA GLU A 383 -20.07 26.44 6.07
C GLU A 383 -19.19 25.58 6.97
N SER A 384 -19.72 24.44 7.45
CA SER A 384 -18.99 23.54 8.34
C SER A 384 -17.80 22.88 7.63
N SER A 385 -18.01 22.44 6.40
CA SER A 385 -16.97 21.87 5.53
C SER A 385 -15.88 22.89 5.18
N CYS A 386 -16.26 24.13 4.85
CA CYS A 386 -15.30 25.20 4.60
C CYS A 386 -14.39 25.45 5.82
N LYS A 387 -15.00 25.55 7.01
CA LYS A 387 -14.25 25.81 8.24
C LYS A 387 -13.30 24.67 8.58
N ALA A 388 -13.77 23.41 8.54
CA ALA A 388 -12.93 22.25 8.78
C ALA A 388 -11.77 22.14 7.78
N ALA A 389 -12.04 22.38 6.50
CA ALA A 389 -11.04 22.37 5.44
C ALA A 389 -9.95 23.43 5.65
N LEU A 390 -10.33 24.67 5.95
CA LEU A 390 -9.37 25.76 6.14
C LEU A 390 -8.56 25.61 7.43
N ILE A 391 -9.14 25.06 8.50
CA ILE A 391 -8.38 24.67 9.70
C ILE A 391 -7.28 23.66 9.33
N ALA A 392 -7.62 22.64 8.55
CA ALA A 392 -6.65 21.64 8.10
C ALA A 392 -5.54 22.26 7.21
N VAL A 393 -5.88 23.26 6.39
CA VAL A 393 -4.90 24.03 5.61
C VAL A 393 -3.92 24.77 6.52
N VAL A 394 -4.43 25.45 7.56
CA VAL A 394 -3.57 26.14 8.54
C VAL A 394 -2.69 25.14 9.29
N ASP A 395 -3.24 24.02 9.75
CA ASP A 395 -2.48 22.98 10.44
C ASP A 395 -1.36 22.43 9.54
N ARG A 396 -1.63 22.20 8.23
CA ARG A 396 -0.57 21.81 7.27
C ARG A 396 0.47 22.93 7.05
N ALA A 397 0.07 24.18 7.07
CA ALA A 397 1.00 25.31 6.99
C ALA A 397 1.91 25.38 8.24
N VAL A 398 1.34 25.18 9.43
CA VAL A 398 2.13 25.08 10.69
C VAL A 398 3.14 23.93 10.63
N GLN A 399 2.76 22.77 10.11
CA GLN A 399 3.69 21.63 9.92
C GLN A 399 4.86 22.01 9.01
N ALA A 400 4.66 22.85 7.98
CA ALA A 400 5.74 23.29 7.09
C ALA A 400 6.84 24.08 7.82
N LEU A 401 6.53 24.71 8.95
CA LEU A 401 7.55 25.37 9.80
C LEU A 401 8.49 24.36 10.48
N SER A 402 8.06 23.13 10.65
CA SER A 402 8.86 22.03 11.20
C SER A 402 9.51 21.16 10.12
N GLY A 403 9.32 21.48 8.84
CA GLY A 403 9.87 20.76 7.69
C GLY A 403 8.97 19.61 7.23
N VAL A 404 9.48 18.37 7.33
CA VAL A 404 8.78 17.18 6.85
C VAL A 404 7.98 16.54 7.98
N PRO A 405 6.63 16.52 7.92
CA PRO A 405 5.82 15.87 8.95
C PRO A 405 5.96 14.35 8.87
N ALA A 406 6.04 13.69 10.03
CA ALA A 406 6.02 12.23 10.10
C ALA A 406 4.60 11.70 9.81
N GLU A 407 4.42 11.05 8.66
CA GLU A 407 3.11 10.61 8.19
C GLU A 407 3.18 9.32 7.38
N THR A 408 2.05 8.64 7.28
CA THR A 408 1.83 7.54 6.33
C THR A 408 1.17 8.11 5.09
N ARG A 409 1.69 7.75 3.92
CA ARG A 409 1.21 8.17 2.61
C ARG A 409 0.79 6.98 1.77
N SER A 410 -0.07 7.19 0.80
CA SER A 410 -0.49 6.17 -0.17
C SER A 410 0.10 6.48 -1.54
N ALA A 411 0.62 5.45 -2.21
CA ALA A 411 1.11 5.56 -3.58
C ALA A 411 -0.02 5.84 -4.57
N ASN A 412 0.23 6.74 -5.53
CA ASN A 412 -0.61 6.96 -6.70
C ASN A 412 0.01 6.24 -7.91
N GLN A 413 -0.79 6.01 -8.95
CA GLN A 413 -0.33 5.31 -10.17
C GLN A 413 0.80 6.02 -10.91
N ASP A 414 0.91 7.34 -10.77
CA ASP A 414 1.96 8.17 -11.38
C ASP A 414 3.26 8.24 -10.56
N GLY A 415 3.36 7.49 -9.47
CA GLY A 415 4.50 7.48 -8.55
C GLY A 415 4.54 8.64 -7.56
N THR A 416 3.55 9.53 -7.57
CA THR A 416 3.36 10.53 -6.52
C THR A 416 2.68 9.90 -5.30
N THR A 417 2.66 10.62 -4.19
CA THR A 417 2.01 10.15 -2.96
C THR A 417 0.99 11.15 -2.45
N ARG A 418 0.03 10.66 -1.66
CA ARG A 418 -0.95 11.50 -0.95
C ARG A 418 -0.98 11.15 0.52
N PHE A 419 -1.27 12.14 1.36
CA PHE A 419 -1.48 11.97 2.79
C PHE A 419 -2.60 10.97 3.06
N THR A 420 -2.39 10.08 4.01
CA THR A 420 -3.39 9.09 4.46
C THR A 420 -3.74 9.30 5.93
N ARG A 421 -2.73 9.35 6.78
CA ARG A 421 -2.90 9.50 8.24
C ARG A 421 -1.57 9.89 8.90
N PRO A 422 -1.58 10.36 10.17
CA PRO A 422 -0.36 10.47 10.97
C PRO A 422 0.34 9.12 11.09
N ARG A 423 1.65 9.14 11.32
CA ARG A 423 2.42 7.90 11.58
C ARG A 423 1.93 7.25 12.88
N PRO A 424 1.77 5.91 12.92
CA PRO A 424 1.42 5.19 14.15
C PRO A 424 2.46 5.40 15.26
N GLY A 425 2.00 5.42 16.50
CA GLY A 425 2.82 5.53 17.70
C GLY A 425 3.13 4.17 18.35
N ALA A 426 3.88 4.20 19.45
CA ALA A 426 4.24 3.00 20.22
C ALA A 426 3.03 2.30 20.86
N ALA A 427 1.94 3.04 21.16
CA ALA A 427 0.71 2.49 21.74
C ALA A 427 -0.11 1.60 20.78
N ARG A 428 0.39 1.36 19.55
CA ARG A 428 -0.31 0.60 18.52
C ARG A 428 -0.39 -0.90 18.81
N MET A 429 0.59 -1.47 19.53
CA MET A 429 0.72 -2.91 19.72
C MET A 429 0.53 -3.32 21.18
N TYR A 430 -0.22 -4.43 21.39
CA TYR A 430 -0.42 -5.05 22.70
C TYR A 430 -0.56 -6.57 22.55
N PRO A 431 -0.32 -7.37 23.64
CA PRO A 431 -0.37 -8.83 23.55
C PRO A 431 -1.75 -9.38 23.22
N GLU A 432 -1.79 -10.41 22.37
CA GLU A 432 -2.95 -11.28 22.21
C GLU A 432 -3.01 -12.27 23.38
N THR A 433 -4.15 -12.35 24.06
CA THR A 433 -4.31 -13.19 25.25
C THR A 433 -5.14 -14.44 25.02
N ASP A 434 -5.84 -14.54 23.87
CA ASP A 434 -6.74 -15.64 23.57
C ASP A 434 -6.07 -16.78 22.81
N VAL A 435 -4.84 -16.55 22.33
CA VAL A 435 -4.03 -17.56 21.61
C VAL A 435 -2.73 -17.84 22.36
N ARG A 436 -2.44 -19.11 22.58
CA ARG A 436 -1.16 -19.53 23.18
C ARG A 436 -0.02 -19.29 22.21
N PRO A 437 1.16 -18.87 22.72
CA PRO A 437 2.36 -18.79 21.90
C PRO A 437 2.73 -20.11 21.26
N THR A 438 3.32 -20.05 20.07
CA THR A 438 3.81 -21.23 19.33
C THR A 438 5.30 -21.45 19.59
N GLN A 439 5.70 -22.64 20.02
CA GLN A 439 7.10 -22.97 20.31
C GLN A 439 7.86 -23.35 19.02
N ILE A 440 9.03 -22.77 18.82
CA ILE A 440 9.98 -23.19 17.77
C ILE A 440 11.10 -24.00 18.44
N THR A 441 10.91 -25.32 18.50
CA THR A 441 11.89 -26.21 19.12
C THR A 441 13.11 -26.44 18.24
N THR A 442 14.22 -26.88 18.83
CA THR A 442 15.42 -27.28 18.10
C THR A 442 15.13 -28.33 17.03
N ASP A 443 14.23 -29.27 17.29
CA ASP A 443 13.86 -30.30 16.31
C ASP A 443 13.13 -29.73 15.10
N VAL A 444 12.26 -28.73 15.29
CA VAL A 444 11.59 -28.00 14.21
C VAL A 444 12.64 -27.29 13.34
N ILE A 445 13.61 -26.61 13.95
CA ILE A 445 14.70 -25.92 13.22
C ILE A 445 15.55 -26.93 12.44
N ILE A 446 15.96 -28.03 13.06
CA ILE A 446 16.76 -29.09 12.39
C ILE A 446 15.99 -29.68 11.21
N THR A 447 14.70 -29.92 11.38
CA THR A 447 13.85 -30.43 10.30
C THR A 447 13.73 -29.43 9.15
N ALA A 448 13.52 -28.17 9.45
CA ALA A 448 13.47 -27.10 8.44
C ALA A 448 14.81 -26.98 7.69
N LEU A 449 15.95 -27.00 8.41
CA LEU A 449 17.30 -26.96 7.80
C LEU A 449 17.57 -28.10 6.83
N LYS A 450 17.10 -29.31 7.15
CA LYS A 450 17.24 -30.50 6.25
C LYS A 450 16.43 -30.39 4.97
N ASN A 451 15.34 -29.64 5.02
CA ASN A 451 14.37 -29.48 3.93
C ASN A 451 14.42 -28.11 3.26
N LEU A 452 15.51 -27.34 3.47
CA LEU A 452 15.64 -26.03 2.85
C LEU A 452 15.58 -26.14 1.32
N PRO A 453 14.72 -25.34 0.66
CA PRO A 453 14.70 -25.29 -0.79
C PRO A 453 15.97 -24.65 -1.34
N ASP A 454 16.26 -24.95 -2.60
CA ASP A 454 17.35 -24.29 -3.31
C ASP A 454 17.17 -22.77 -3.39
N MET A 455 18.26 -22.06 -3.22
CA MET A 455 18.28 -20.62 -3.50
C MET A 455 17.94 -20.33 -4.97
N PRO A 456 17.38 -19.13 -5.29
CA PRO A 456 16.93 -18.80 -6.65
C PRO A 456 17.94 -19.08 -7.76
N GLU A 457 19.23 -18.83 -7.52
CA GLU A 457 20.31 -19.06 -8.51
C GLU A 457 20.52 -20.54 -8.82
N VAL A 458 20.44 -21.36 -7.78
CA VAL A 458 20.56 -22.82 -7.90
C VAL A 458 19.35 -23.37 -8.65
N LYS A 459 18.13 -22.91 -8.28
CA LYS A 459 16.90 -23.27 -9.00
C LYS A 459 16.99 -22.88 -10.47
N LEU A 460 17.38 -21.64 -10.76
CA LEU A 460 17.55 -21.16 -12.13
C LEU A 460 18.50 -22.05 -12.94
N THR A 461 19.65 -22.39 -12.35
CA THR A 461 20.64 -23.25 -12.99
C THR A 461 20.09 -24.65 -13.27
N LYS A 462 19.36 -25.22 -12.30
CA LYS A 462 18.69 -26.51 -12.46
C LYS A 462 17.63 -26.50 -13.56
N TYR A 463 16.79 -25.46 -13.62
CA TYR A 463 15.75 -25.30 -14.62
C TYR A 463 16.30 -25.14 -16.02
N LYS A 464 17.31 -24.32 -16.20
CA LYS A 464 18.00 -24.18 -17.49
C LYS A 464 18.53 -25.51 -18.01
N LYS A 465 19.15 -26.30 -17.12
CA LYS A 465 19.70 -27.59 -17.48
C LYS A 465 18.62 -28.65 -17.72
N ARG A 466 17.59 -28.73 -16.86
CA ARG A 466 16.52 -29.74 -16.93
C ARG A 466 15.62 -29.56 -18.13
N TYR A 467 15.25 -28.31 -18.41
CA TYR A 467 14.25 -27.95 -19.41
C TYR A 467 14.83 -27.29 -20.68
N GLU A 468 16.16 -27.20 -20.77
CA GLU A 468 16.89 -26.60 -21.89
C GLU A 468 16.43 -25.17 -22.24
N LEU A 469 16.02 -24.39 -21.21
CA LEU A 469 15.55 -23.00 -21.37
C LEU A 469 16.72 -22.01 -21.38
N ASN A 470 16.56 -20.92 -22.15
CA ASN A 470 17.44 -19.78 -22.02
C ASN A 470 17.17 -19.01 -20.70
N ASP A 471 18.08 -18.09 -20.33
CA ASP A 471 18.00 -17.36 -19.07
C ASP A 471 16.69 -16.60 -18.91
N LYS A 472 16.22 -15.93 -19.97
CA LYS A 472 15.00 -15.13 -19.96
C LYS A 472 13.77 -16.00 -19.66
N LEU A 473 13.57 -17.07 -20.41
CA LEU A 473 12.42 -17.97 -20.23
C LEU A 473 12.46 -18.71 -18.90
N ALA A 474 13.66 -19.14 -18.47
CA ALA A 474 13.80 -19.79 -17.16
C ALA A 474 13.45 -18.85 -16.00
N ILE A 475 13.87 -17.58 -16.05
CA ILE A 475 13.47 -16.57 -15.05
C ILE A 475 11.96 -16.30 -15.13
N GLN A 476 11.42 -16.08 -16.33
CA GLN A 476 10.01 -15.78 -16.49
C GLN A 476 9.11 -16.90 -15.95
N ILE A 477 9.44 -18.18 -16.23
CA ILE A 477 8.63 -19.29 -15.76
C ILE A 477 8.77 -19.53 -14.25
N LEU A 478 9.96 -19.34 -13.68
CA LEU A 478 10.17 -19.41 -12.23
C LEU A 478 9.39 -18.32 -11.48
N ASP A 479 9.21 -17.17 -12.09
CA ASP A 479 8.43 -16.05 -11.55
C ASP A 479 6.92 -16.13 -11.87
N SER A 480 6.51 -17.04 -12.76
CA SER A 480 5.13 -17.17 -13.24
C SER A 480 4.20 -17.84 -12.21
N GLU A 481 2.93 -17.46 -12.22
CA GLU A 481 1.84 -18.16 -11.52
C GLU A 481 1.54 -19.57 -12.11
N HIS A 482 2.07 -19.87 -13.30
CA HIS A 482 1.87 -21.12 -14.01
C HIS A 482 3.05 -22.10 -13.85
N LEU A 483 3.93 -21.90 -12.86
CA LEU A 483 5.12 -22.74 -12.68
C LEU A 483 4.77 -24.21 -12.51
N ASP A 484 3.81 -24.53 -11.64
CA ASP A 484 3.41 -25.91 -11.35
C ASP A 484 2.80 -26.59 -12.59
N LEU A 485 1.99 -25.85 -13.34
CA LEU A 485 1.42 -26.32 -14.61
C LEU A 485 2.51 -26.55 -15.67
N PHE A 486 3.52 -25.66 -15.72
CA PHE A 486 4.67 -25.85 -16.60
C PHE A 486 5.43 -27.13 -16.27
N GLU A 487 5.72 -27.39 -15.00
CA GLU A 487 6.42 -28.61 -14.56
C GLU A 487 5.63 -29.85 -14.94
N GLU A 488 4.33 -29.87 -14.64
CA GLU A 488 3.43 -30.97 -14.99
C GLU A 488 3.44 -31.26 -16.50
N LEU A 489 3.24 -30.24 -17.33
CA LEU A 489 3.16 -30.41 -18.78
C LEU A 489 4.52 -30.76 -19.42
N ALA A 490 5.61 -30.26 -18.85
CA ALA A 490 6.96 -30.61 -19.28
C ALA A 490 7.28 -32.08 -19.01
N GLU A 491 6.83 -32.65 -17.88
CA GLU A 491 6.98 -34.10 -17.56
C GLU A 491 6.16 -34.98 -18.50
N LEU A 492 5.07 -34.46 -19.06
CA LEU A 492 4.30 -35.15 -20.08
C LEU A 492 4.98 -35.15 -21.47
N GLY A 493 6.16 -34.55 -21.61
CA GLY A 493 6.96 -34.53 -22.84
C GLY A 493 6.57 -33.48 -23.85
N LEU A 494 5.87 -32.46 -23.44
CA LEU A 494 5.60 -31.28 -24.28
C LEU A 494 6.86 -30.40 -24.44
N SER A 495 6.95 -29.64 -25.52
CA SER A 495 8.07 -28.72 -25.74
C SER A 495 8.16 -27.66 -24.65
N THR A 496 9.21 -27.72 -23.84
CA THR A 496 9.48 -26.79 -22.71
C THR A 496 9.56 -25.34 -23.16
N THR A 497 10.14 -25.07 -24.33
CA THR A 497 10.19 -23.71 -24.90
C THR A 497 8.78 -23.22 -25.28
N LEU A 498 7.96 -24.07 -25.91
CA LEU A 498 6.59 -23.72 -26.26
C LEU A 498 5.78 -23.42 -24.99
N LEU A 499 5.85 -24.29 -23.99
CA LEU A 499 5.20 -24.10 -22.71
C LEU A 499 5.61 -22.79 -22.05
N ALA A 500 6.93 -22.54 -21.92
CA ALA A 500 7.44 -21.36 -21.26
C ALA A 500 7.01 -20.07 -21.99
N VAL A 501 7.10 -20.03 -23.31
CA VAL A 501 6.67 -18.86 -24.11
C VAL A 501 5.17 -18.61 -23.93
N THR A 502 4.35 -19.65 -24.10
CA THR A 502 2.89 -19.47 -24.00
C THR A 502 2.45 -19.06 -22.59
N LEU A 503 2.95 -19.74 -21.56
CA LEU A 503 2.54 -19.48 -20.17
C LEU A 503 3.05 -18.14 -19.61
N THR A 504 4.05 -17.51 -20.26
CA THR A 504 4.61 -16.24 -19.81
C THR A 504 4.39 -15.10 -20.80
N GLU A 505 4.82 -15.25 -22.06
CA GLU A 505 4.80 -14.16 -23.05
C GLU A 505 3.45 -14.03 -23.75
N ASP A 506 2.88 -15.15 -24.24
CA ASP A 506 1.61 -15.11 -24.97
C ASP A 506 0.44 -14.72 -24.08
N LEU A 507 0.30 -15.31 -22.89
CA LEU A 507 -0.75 -14.93 -21.92
C LEU A 507 -0.62 -13.46 -21.52
N THR A 508 0.63 -12.97 -21.31
CA THR A 508 0.86 -11.55 -21.00
C THR A 508 0.46 -10.65 -22.17
N LYS A 509 0.75 -11.05 -23.41
CA LYS A 509 0.33 -10.32 -24.62
C LYS A 509 -1.19 -10.29 -24.74
N LEU A 510 -1.85 -11.44 -24.60
CA LEU A 510 -3.31 -11.52 -24.67
C LEU A 510 -3.98 -10.61 -23.62
N ARG A 511 -3.47 -10.56 -22.40
CA ARG A 511 -3.94 -9.66 -21.34
C ARG A 511 -3.79 -8.18 -21.74
N ARG A 512 -2.66 -7.80 -22.32
CA ARG A 512 -2.44 -6.43 -22.85
C ARG A 512 -3.38 -6.08 -23.99
N ASP A 513 -3.75 -7.07 -24.80
CA ASP A 513 -4.69 -6.93 -25.92
C ASP A 513 -6.16 -6.95 -25.44
N GLY A 514 -6.41 -6.97 -24.12
CA GLY A 514 -7.75 -6.89 -23.50
C GLY A 514 -8.48 -8.22 -23.42
N VAL A 515 -7.78 -9.35 -23.55
CA VAL A 515 -8.37 -10.69 -23.32
C VAL A 515 -8.37 -10.96 -21.82
N PRO A 516 -9.49 -11.38 -21.20
CA PRO A 516 -9.59 -11.65 -19.76
C PRO A 516 -8.90 -12.99 -19.40
N THR A 517 -7.56 -13.02 -19.46
CA THR A 517 -6.77 -14.23 -19.20
C THR A 517 -6.86 -14.70 -17.75
N GLU A 518 -7.28 -13.85 -16.83
CA GLU A 518 -7.57 -14.16 -15.43
C GLU A 518 -8.78 -15.11 -15.23
N ASP A 519 -9.64 -15.24 -16.24
CA ASP A 519 -10.78 -16.15 -16.23
C ASP A 519 -10.42 -17.55 -16.79
N LEU A 520 -9.20 -17.72 -17.32
CA LEU A 520 -8.71 -19.03 -17.77
C LEU A 520 -8.39 -19.94 -16.57
N SER A 521 -9.10 -21.05 -16.47
CA SER A 521 -8.74 -22.09 -15.50
C SER A 521 -7.44 -22.79 -15.93
N GLN A 522 -6.65 -23.25 -14.96
CA GLN A 522 -5.47 -24.07 -15.24
C GLN A 522 -5.83 -25.32 -16.07
N ASN A 523 -7.03 -25.87 -15.85
CA ASN A 523 -7.52 -27.02 -16.61
C ASN A 523 -7.74 -26.68 -18.08
N ALA A 524 -8.35 -25.53 -18.40
CA ALA A 524 -8.53 -25.08 -19.78
C ALA A 524 -7.21 -24.90 -20.52
N ILE A 525 -6.21 -24.33 -19.83
CA ILE A 525 -4.84 -24.21 -20.38
C ILE A 525 -4.23 -25.60 -20.60
N ARG A 526 -4.32 -26.51 -19.63
CA ARG A 526 -3.83 -27.88 -19.72
C ARG A 526 -4.43 -28.61 -20.92
N GLU A 527 -5.74 -28.60 -21.06
CA GLU A 527 -6.45 -29.25 -22.15
C GLU A 527 -6.05 -28.69 -23.53
N THR A 528 -5.85 -27.40 -23.64
CA THR A 528 -5.34 -26.77 -24.86
C THR A 528 -3.99 -27.38 -25.28
N PHE A 529 -3.06 -27.55 -24.35
CA PHE A 529 -1.77 -28.19 -24.64
C PHE A 529 -1.88 -29.68 -24.94
N MET A 530 -2.81 -30.40 -24.27
CA MET A 530 -3.03 -31.81 -24.56
C MET A 530 -3.57 -32.04 -25.97
N LEU A 531 -4.44 -31.18 -26.47
CA LEU A 531 -4.92 -31.25 -27.88
C LEU A 531 -3.78 -31.07 -28.89
N VAL A 532 -2.78 -30.24 -28.57
CA VAL A 532 -1.58 -30.10 -29.41
C VAL A 532 -0.70 -31.35 -29.32
N LYS A 533 -0.51 -31.91 -28.13
CA LYS A 533 0.27 -33.13 -27.91
C LYS A 533 -0.31 -34.31 -28.67
N ASP A 534 -1.63 -34.46 -28.64
CA ASP A 534 -2.35 -35.56 -29.28
C ASP A 534 -2.49 -35.37 -30.81
N GLY A 535 -1.98 -34.24 -31.35
CA GLY A 535 -2.06 -33.95 -32.77
C GLY A 535 -3.45 -33.53 -33.27
N THR A 536 -4.39 -33.29 -32.38
CA THR A 536 -5.74 -32.83 -32.71
C THR A 536 -5.71 -31.40 -33.26
N THR A 537 -4.77 -30.58 -32.80
CA THR A 537 -4.55 -29.22 -33.28
C THR A 537 -3.06 -28.91 -33.41
N VAL A 538 -2.74 -27.75 -33.99
CA VAL A 538 -1.37 -27.28 -34.17
C VAL A 538 -1.01 -26.22 -33.13
N LYS A 539 0.28 -26.09 -32.80
CA LYS A 539 0.77 -25.14 -31.79
C LYS A 539 0.42 -23.68 -32.09
N GLU A 540 0.32 -23.32 -33.37
CA GLU A 540 -0.02 -21.97 -33.85
C GLU A 540 -1.44 -21.54 -33.46
N SER A 541 -2.33 -22.49 -33.19
CA SER A 541 -3.73 -22.22 -32.76
C SER A 541 -3.88 -21.96 -31.26
N ILE A 542 -2.83 -22.20 -30.44
CA ILE A 542 -2.92 -22.05 -28.98
C ILE A 542 -3.40 -20.65 -28.57
N PRO A 543 -2.85 -19.53 -29.08
CA PRO A 543 -3.30 -18.19 -28.66
C PRO A 543 -4.78 -17.93 -28.99
N ASP A 544 -5.26 -18.43 -30.14
CA ASP A 544 -6.66 -18.26 -30.53
C ASP A 544 -7.60 -19.10 -29.64
N MET A 545 -7.20 -20.34 -29.31
CA MET A 545 -7.94 -21.20 -28.41
C MET A 545 -8.02 -20.60 -26.99
N LEU A 546 -6.91 -20.14 -26.45
CA LEU A 546 -6.88 -19.47 -25.13
C LEU A 546 -7.71 -18.19 -25.14
N THR A 547 -7.68 -17.42 -26.25
CA THR A 547 -8.53 -16.24 -26.41
C THR A 547 -10.03 -16.61 -26.41
N TYR A 548 -10.40 -17.70 -27.10
CA TYR A 548 -11.77 -18.17 -27.12
C TYR A 548 -12.23 -18.62 -25.73
N LEU A 549 -11.43 -19.45 -25.04
CA LEU A 549 -11.75 -19.98 -23.72
C LEU A 549 -11.83 -18.86 -22.65
N ALA A 550 -10.93 -17.85 -22.71
CA ALA A 550 -10.98 -16.71 -21.81
C ALA A 550 -12.28 -15.89 -21.97
N LYS A 551 -12.80 -15.79 -23.20
CA LYS A 551 -14.07 -15.08 -23.48
C LYS A 551 -15.31 -15.92 -23.24
N ASN A 552 -15.16 -17.23 -23.06
CA ASN A 552 -16.26 -18.20 -22.89
C ASN A 552 -15.92 -19.19 -21.76
N PRO A 553 -15.85 -18.75 -20.51
CA PRO A 553 -15.33 -19.57 -19.39
C PRO A 553 -16.20 -20.77 -19.01
N THR A 554 -17.37 -20.94 -19.61
CA THR A 554 -18.28 -22.07 -19.38
C THR A 554 -18.11 -23.24 -20.37
N HIS A 555 -17.11 -23.17 -21.23
CA HIS A 555 -16.81 -24.22 -22.21
C HIS A 555 -15.61 -25.07 -21.79
#